data_77ed1f7a3c439af9866f4b378c17aa66
#
_entry.id   77ed1f7a3c439af9866f4b378c17aa66
#
_cell.length_a   1.000
_cell.length_b   1.000
_cell.length_c   1.000
_cell.angle_alpha   90.00
_cell.angle_beta   90.00
_cell.angle_gamma   90.00
#
_symmetry.space_group_name_H-M   'P 1'
#
loop_
_entity.id
_entity.type
_entity.pdbx_description
1 polymer ?
#
loop_
_entity_poly.entity_id
_entity_poly.type
_entity_poly.pdbx_seq_one_letter_code
_entity_poly.pdbx_strand_id
1 'polypeptide(L)'
;EINQLYQELTSVPWDNKYWDTRRQKVLNKRARENLLFLKGVSQEADYPNKKGRIVDINSLSKFDEILTQLFDIINQETDGKAQYLIAEGNRYFKKKMIDSKLKNVKNGIGWHGDAERRKVICLCIGGVQYPMHWQWFYKHKPLNLNPYKVALNSGDVYIMSEEAVGQRWKNSSEYTMRHSAGDVSFTKYKKEWIEHFTN
;
A
#
# COMPACT_ATOMS: atom_id res chain seq x y z
N GLU A 1 -7.95 17.43 11.74
CA GLU A 1 -7.49 16.10 12.28
C GLU A 1 -6.55 15.38 11.31
N ILE A 2 -6.91 15.12 10.05
CA ILE A 2 -6.05 14.43 9.07
C ILE A 2 -4.71 15.14 8.84
N ASN A 3 -4.67 16.48 8.84
CA ASN A 3 -3.42 17.22 8.73
C ASN A 3 -2.51 17.04 9.96
N GLN A 4 -3.08 16.92 11.15
CA GLN A 4 -2.33 16.63 12.38
C GLN A 4 -1.76 15.22 12.33
N LEU A 5 -2.55 14.23 11.90
CA LEU A 5 -2.08 12.87 11.64
C LEU A 5 -0.95 12.85 10.61
N TYR A 6 -1.08 13.60 9.52
CA TYR A 6 -0.02 13.73 8.51
C TYR A 6 1.29 14.25 9.12
N GLN A 7 1.22 15.30 9.95
CA GLN A 7 2.39 15.84 10.63
C GLN A 7 3.03 14.82 11.58
N GLU A 8 2.23 14.14 12.39
CA GLU A 8 2.71 13.12 13.32
C GLU A 8 3.41 11.98 12.56
N LEU A 9 2.78 11.42 11.52
CA LEU A 9 3.36 10.33 10.71
C LEU A 9 4.56 10.77 9.85
N THR A 10 4.69 12.07 9.54
CA THR A 10 5.86 12.58 8.84
C THR A 10 7.10 12.62 9.74
N SER A 11 6.90 12.74 11.05
CA SER A 11 7.99 12.83 12.03
C SER A 11 8.63 11.47 12.37
N VAL A 12 7.94 10.34 12.10
CA VAL A 12 8.47 9.02 12.42
C VAL A 12 9.49 8.54 11.38
N PRO A 13 10.47 7.72 11.78
CA PRO A 13 11.47 7.18 10.86
C PRO A 13 10.91 6.03 10.02
N TRP A 14 10.68 6.27 8.76
CA TRP A 14 10.17 5.27 7.80
C TRP A 14 11.27 4.36 7.28
N ASP A 15 10.94 3.08 7.04
CA ASP A 15 11.86 2.12 6.42
C ASP A 15 12.03 2.42 4.93
N ASN A 16 13.22 2.93 4.60
CA ASN A 16 13.65 3.24 3.24
C ASN A 16 14.59 2.19 2.64
N LYS A 17 14.85 1.09 3.38
CA LYS A 17 15.70 -0.02 2.97
C LYS A 17 15.00 -1.36 3.22
N TYR A 18 15.52 -2.42 2.63
CA TYR A 18 15.08 -3.79 2.85
C TYR A 18 16.20 -4.78 2.55
N TRP A 19 16.08 -5.99 3.08
CA TRP A 19 16.96 -7.09 2.72
C TRP A 19 16.48 -7.75 1.41
N ASP A 20 17.33 -7.77 0.40
CA ASP A 20 17.09 -8.50 -0.84
C ASP A 20 17.65 -9.92 -0.73
N THR A 21 16.74 -10.90 -0.56
CA THR A 21 17.13 -12.31 -0.36
C THR A 21 17.83 -12.89 -1.60
N ARG A 22 17.46 -12.44 -2.81
CA ARG A 22 18.10 -12.92 -4.05
C ARG A 22 19.53 -12.42 -4.19
N ARG A 23 19.77 -11.15 -3.84
CA ARG A 23 21.08 -10.50 -3.94
C ARG A 23 21.90 -10.59 -2.66
N GLN A 24 21.34 -11.15 -1.57
CA GLN A 24 21.99 -11.28 -0.26
C GLN A 24 22.58 -9.95 0.24
N LYS A 25 21.85 -8.86 0.08
CA LYS A 25 22.28 -7.52 0.53
C LYS A 25 21.12 -6.58 0.84
N VAL A 26 21.44 -5.55 1.60
CA VAL A 26 20.50 -4.44 1.89
C VAL A 26 20.41 -3.52 0.68
N LEU A 27 19.20 -3.22 0.24
CA LEU A 27 18.89 -2.33 -0.87
C LEU A 27 17.97 -1.19 -0.43
N ASN A 28 18.05 -0.06 -1.14
CA ASN A 28 17.13 1.06 -0.96
C ASN A 28 15.78 0.78 -1.65
N LYS A 29 14.71 1.10 -0.96
CA LYS A 29 13.37 1.15 -1.56
C LYS A 29 13.27 2.36 -2.48
N ARG A 30 12.70 2.17 -3.66
CA ARG A 30 12.66 3.21 -4.71
C ARG A 30 11.32 3.92 -4.79
N ALA A 31 10.23 3.15 -4.91
CA ALA A 31 8.91 3.69 -5.23
C ALA A 31 8.10 4.08 -3.99
N ARG A 32 8.40 3.49 -2.84
CA ARG A 32 7.68 3.73 -1.58
C ARG A 32 8.57 3.43 -0.39
N GLU A 33 8.21 3.96 0.76
CA GLU A 33 8.69 3.53 2.07
C GLU A 33 7.54 2.91 2.82
N ASN A 34 7.79 2.02 3.76
CA ASN A 34 6.75 1.42 4.58
C ASN A 34 7.16 1.34 6.04
N LEU A 35 6.17 1.13 6.89
CA LEU A 35 6.33 1.06 8.32
C LEU A 35 5.23 0.18 8.92
N LEU A 36 5.57 -0.60 9.92
CA LEU A 36 4.63 -1.37 10.70
C LEU A 36 4.34 -0.64 12.01
N PHE A 37 3.07 -0.61 12.42
CA PHE A 37 2.63 -0.01 13.66
C PHE A 37 1.94 -1.08 14.52
N LEU A 38 2.40 -1.24 15.74
CA LEU A 38 1.80 -2.16 16.72
C LEU A 38 1.64 -1.45 18.06
N LYS A 39 0.59 -1.78 18.80
CA LYS A 39 0.35 -1.21 20.11
C LYS A 39 1.22 -1.92 21.16
N GLY A 40 2.01 -1.14 21.91
CA GLY A 40 2.90 -1.66 22.95
C GLY A 40 4.16 -2.36 22.43
N VAL A 41 4.50 -2.24 21.15
CA VAL A 41 5.69 -2.87 20.56
C VAL A 41 6.48 -1.85 19.77
N SER A 42 7.78 -1.76 20.06
CA SER A 42 8.74 -0.95 19.30
C SER A 42 9.93 -1.81 18.88
N GLN A 43 10.41 -1.65 17.65
CA GLN A 43 11.58 -2.35 17.11
C GLN A 43 12.36 -1.44 16.17
N GLU A 44 13.65 -1.32 16.40
CA GLU A 44 14.54 -0.69 15.44
C GLU A 44 14.77 -1.59 14.23
N ALA A 45 14.97 -0.95 13.07
CA ALA A 45 15.27 -1.69 11.84
C ALA A 45 16.66 -2.35 11.90
N ASP A 46 16.70 -3.62 11.55
CA ASP A 46 17.93 -4.41 11.37
C ASP A 46 17.82 -5.18 10.06
N TYR A 47 18.04 -4.46 8.97
CA TYR A 47 17.84 -4.99 7.62
C TYR A 47 18.71 -6.21 7.28
N PRO A 48 19.98 -6.32 7.70
CA PRO A 48 20.78 -7.53 7.53
C PRO A 48 20.13 -8.77 8.13
N ASN A 49 19.48 -8.62 9.30
CA ASN A 49 18.74 -9.68 9.97
C ASN A 49 17.26 -9.76 9.55
N LYS A 50 16.89 -9.11 8.43
CA LYS A 50 15.54 -9.11 7.83
C LYS A 50 14.45 -8.53 8.75
N LYS A 51 14.83 -7.66 9.70
CA LYS A 51 13.90 -6.99 10.61
C LYS A 51 13.61 -5.57 10.08
N GLY A 52 12.34 -5.27 9.84
CA GLY A 52 11.85 -3.92 9.59
C GLY A 52 11.63 -3.16 10.90
N ARG A 53 11.40 -1.88 10.82
CA ARG A 53 11.02 -1.05 11.95
C ARG A 53 9.58 -1.31 12.36
N ILE A 54 9.33 -1.28 13.67
CA ILE A 54 7.99 -1.25 14.26
C ILE A 54 7.92 0.00 15.14
N VAL A 55 6.87 0.79 14.94
CA VAL A 55 6.60 1.96 15.79
C VAL A 55 5.44 1.63 16.72
N ASP A 56 5.62 1.92 18.00
CA ASP A 56 4.56 1.76 18.99
C ASP A 56 3.48 2.82 18.79
N ILE A 57 2.25 2.38 18.54
CA ILE A 57 1.07 3.24 18.39
C ILE A 57 0.86 4.12 19.63
N ASN A 58 1.17 3.63 20.83
CA ASN A 58 1.03 4.41 22.06
C ASN A 58 1.90 5.69 22.09
N SER A 59 2.93 5.76 21.25
CA SER A 59 3.75 6.97 21.09
C SER A 59 3.19 7.98 20.08
N LEU A 60 2.07 7.65 19.41
CA LEU A 60 1.46 8.41 18.32
C LEU A 60 0.00 8.73 18.66
N SER A 61 -0.20 9.76 19.46
CA SER A 61 -1.53 10.05 20.06
C SER A 61 -2.62 10.33 19.02
N LYS A 62 -2.31 11.07 17.97
CA LYS A 62 -3.26 11.37 16.90
C LYS A 62 -3.56 10.16 16.04
N PHE A 63 -2.55 9.32 15.79
CA PHE A 63 -2.73 8.08 15.06
C PHE A 63 -3.59 7.07 15.84
N ASP A 64 -3.33 6.88 17.14
CA ASP A 64 -4.13 6.00 18.01
C ASP A 64 -5.60 6.46 18.08
N GLU A 65 -5.84 7.77 18.21
CA GLU A 65 -7.18 8.36 18.21
C GLU A 65 -7.94 8.06 16.90
N ILE A 66 -7.34 8.40 15.76
CA ILE A 66 -7.99 8.23 14.45
C ILE A 66 -8.15 6.75 14.11
N LEU A 67 -7.18 5.91 14.45
CA LEU A 67 -7.26 4.47 14.23
C LEU A 67 -8.39 3.84 15.04
N THR A 68 -8.56 4.25 16.31
CA THR A 68 -9.65 3.79 17.18
C THR A 68 -10.99 4.20 16.60
N GLN A 69 -11.17 5.48 16.24
CA GLN A 69 -12.42 5.97 15.63
C GLN A 69 -12.75 5.23 14.32
N LEU A 70 -11.74 4.99 13.47
CA LEU A 70 -11.92 4.27 12.22
C LEU A 70 -12.37 2.83 12.47
N PHE A 71 -11.76 2.14 13.43
CA PHE A 71 -12.13 0.77 13.78
C PHE A 71 -13.54 0.70 14.37
N ASP A 72 -13.91 1.64 15.21
CA ASP A 72 -15.26 1.70 15.80
C ASP A 72 -16.34 1.86 14.71
N ILE A 73 -16.14 2.79 13.80
CA ILE A 73 -17.04 3.01 12.65
C ILE A 73 -17.14 1.74 11.79
N ILE A 74 -16.01 1.18 11.38
CA ILE A 74 -16.00 0.00 10.49
C ILE A 74 -16.59 -1.23 11.20
N ASN A 75 -16.33 -1.43 12.48
CA ASN A 75 -16.87 -2.55 13.24
C ASN A 75 -18.40 -2.44 13.43
N GLN A 76 -18.93 -1.22 13.63
CA GLN A 76 -20.37 -0.98 13.67
C GLN A 76 -21.05 -1.32 12.33
N GLU A 77 -20.44 -0.92 11.21
CA GLU A 77 -20.98 -1.12 9.86
C GLU A 77 -20.76 -2.56 9.32
N THR A 78 -19.89 -3.34 9.94
CA THR A 78 -19.45 -4.64 9.38
C THR A 78 -19.51 -5.82 10.37
N ASP A 79 -20.28 -5.73 11.44
CA ASP A 79 -20.37 -6.76 12.49
C ASP A 79 -18.99 -7.20 13.03
N GLY A 80 -18.14 -6.23 13.35
CA GLY A 80 -16.83 -6.48 13.97
C GLY A 80 -15.74 -7.00 13.05
N LYS A 81 -15.88 -6.85 11.73
CA LYS A 81 -14.89 -7.37 10.75
C LYS A 81 -13.55 -6.63 10.74
N ALA A 82 -13.41 -5.49 11.41
CA ALA A 82 -12.15 -4.77 11.57
C ALA A 82 -11.35 -5.19 12.82
N GLN A 83 -11.83 -6.14 13.61
CA GLN A 83 -11.10 -6.66 14.76
C GLN A 83 -9.81 -7.37 14.30
N TYR A 84 -8.76 -7.26 15.12
CA TYR A 84 -7.45 -7.93 14.94
C TYR A 84 -6.69 -7.50 13.68
N LEU A 85 -6.99 -6.35 13.08
CA LEU A 85 -6.19 -5.82 11.98
C LEU A 85 -4.90 -5.19 12.50
N ILE A 86 -3.84 -5.33 11.70
CA ILE A 86 -2.53 -4.72 11.94
C ILE A 86 -2.42 -3.46 11.07
N ALA A 87 -1.90 -2.38 11.65
CA ALA A 87 -1.68 -1.14 10.92
C ALA A 87 -0.33 -1.15 10.19
N GLU A 88 -0.35 -0.93 8.89
CA GLU A 88 0.83 -0.77 8.04
C GLU A 88 0.72 0.51 7.21
N GLY A 89 1.78 1.30 7.21
CA GLY A 89 1.88 2.50 6.39
C GLY A 89 2.69 2.27 5.12
N ASN A 90 2.23 2.85 4.02
CA ASN A 90 2.97 2.97 2.77
C ASN A 90 3.07 4.45 2.40
N ARG A 91 4.30 4.97 2.33
CA ARG A 91 4.56 6.37 2.03
C ARG A 91 5.15 6.52 0.64
N TYR A 92 4.50 7.35 -0.18
CA TYR A 92 4.87 7.61 -1.57
C TYR A 92 5.37 9.03 -1.75
N PHE A 93 6.29 9.27 -2.69
CA PHE A 93 6.87 10.58 -2.95
C PHE A 93 6.88 10.90 -4.43
N LYS A 94 6.62 12.15 -4.78
CA LYS A 94 6.92 12.69 -6.11
C LYS A 94 8.37 13.16 -6.24
N LYS A 95 9.00 13.54 -5.11
CA LYS A 95 10.38 14.00 -5.05
C LYS A 95 11.09 13.35 -3.87
N LYS A 96 12.34 13.01 -4.03
CA LYS A 96 13.20 12.43 -3.01
C LYS A 96 14.62 12.99 -3.10
N MET A 97 15.29 13.15 -1.95
CA MET A 97 16.71 13.47 -1.91
C MET A 97 17.52 12.25 -2.36
N ILE A 98 18.27 12.40 -3.42
CA ILE A 98 19.17 11.38 -3.97
C ILE A 98 20.49 12.08 -4.30
N ASP A 99 21.60 11.60 -3.70
CA ASP A 99 22.92 12.21 -3.84
C ASP A 99 22.92 13.73 -3.57
N SER A 100 22.30 14.13 -2.44
CA SER A 100 22.15 15.51 -2.01
C SER A 100 21.39 16.45 -2.97
N LYS A 101 20.66 15.89 -3.93
CA LYS A 101 19.82 16.64 -4.87
C LYS A 101 18.36 16.15 -4.78
N LEU A 102 17.42 17.11 -4.83
CA LEU A 102 15.99 16.78 -4.90
C LEU A 102 15.64 16.33 -6.32
N LYS A 103 15.37 15.03 -6.49
CA LYS A 103 15.04 14.44 -7.79
C LYS A 103 13.56 14.03 -7.83
N ASN A 104 12.94 14.16 -9.00
CA ASN A 104 11.65 13.54 -9.27
C ASN A 104 11.80 12.02 -9.26
N VAL A 105 10.89 11.34 -8.60
CA VAL A 105 10.84 9.88 -8.57
C VAL A 105 9.45 9.42 -9.01
N LYS A 106 9.41 8.32 -9.72
CA LYS A 106 8.15 7.64 -10.03
C LYS A 106 7.64 6.98 -8.76
N ASN A 107 6.42 7.26 -8.39
CA ASN A 107 5.79 6.69 -7.20
C ASN A 107 4.59 5.82 -7.59
N GLY A 108 4.43 4.75 -6.88
CA GLY A 108 3.31 3.85 -7.09
C GLY A 108 3.70 2.39 -6.97
N ILE A 109 2.75 1.54 -7.32
CA ILE A 109 2.88 0.10 -7.34
C ILE A 109 2.15 -0.47 -8.55
N GLY A 110 2.83 -1.36 -9.29
CA GLY A 110 2.25 -2.02 -10.47
C GLY A 110 1.17 -3.03 -10.12
N TRP A 111 0.54 -3.60 -11.14
CA TRP A 111 -0.55 -4.57 -11.01
C TRP A 111 -0.13 -5.80 -10.19
N HIS A 112 -0.74 -5.98 -9.02
CA HIS A 112 -0.47 -7.08 -8.08
C HIS A 112 -1.70 -7.37 -7.23
N GLY A 113 -1.63 -8.44 -6.45
CA GLY A 113 -2.50 -8.75 -5.33
C GLY A 113 -1.67 -8.98 -4.08
N ASP A 114 -2.30 -8.93 -2.93
CA ASP A 114 -1.67 -9.15 -1.62
C ASP A 114 -2.03 -10.56 -1.12
N ALA A 115 -1.18 -11.54 -1.42
CA ALA A 115 -1.45 -12.96 -1.09
C ALA A 115 -1.56 -13.22 0.42
N GLU A 116 -0.95 -12.39 1.24
CA GLU A 116 -0.94 -12.48 2.71
C GLU A 116 -2.14 -11.79 3.38
N ARG A 117 -2.98 -11.08 2.62
CA ARG A 117 -4.10 -10.30 3.15
C ARG A 117 -5.45 -10.82 2.66
N ARG A 118 -6.45 -10.77 3.54
CA ARG A 118 -7.84 -11.13 3.20
C ARG A 118 -8.78 -9.94 3.20
N LYS A 119 -8.39 -8.86 3.84
CA LYS A 119 -9.11 -7.58 3.84
C LYS A 119 -8.12 -6.44 4.08
N VAL A 120 -8.43 -5.29 3.53
CA VAL A 120 -7.66 -4.06 3.74
C VAL A 120 -8.65 -2.93 3.98
N ILE A 121 -8.40 -2.16 5.04
CA ILE A 121 -9.01 -0.85 5.26
C ILE A 121 -7.87 0.14 5.06
N CYS A 122 -8.02 1.05 4.12
CA CYS A 122 -7.01 2.03 3.80
C CYS A 122 -7.54 3.44 4.02
N LEU A 123 -6.84 4.21 4.84
CA LEU A 123 -7.01 5.65 4.98
C LEU A 123 -5.94 6.36 4.14
N CYS A 124 -6.36 7.19 3.20
CA CYS A 124 -5.46 8.02 2.40
C CYS A 124 -5.09 9.28 3.17
N ILE A 125 -3.79 9.55 3.31
CA ILE A 125 -3.28 10.71 4.07
C ILE A 125 -2.35 11.51 3.17
N GLY A 126 -2.62 12.83 3.03
CA GLY A 126 -1.81 13.74 2.20
C GLY A 126 -1.92 13.51 0.69
N GLY A 127 -2.81 12.63 0.24
CA GLY A 127 -3.06 12.39 -1.18
C GLY A 127 -3.89 13.51 -1.82
N VAL A 128 -3.60 13.79 -3.09
CA VAL A 128 -4.40 14.67 -3.94
C VAL A 128 -4.58 13.97 -5.28
N GLN A 129 -5.80 13.56 -5.57
CA GLN A 129 -6.15 12.84 -6.82
C GLN A 129 -5.22 11.64 -7.09
N TYR A 130 -4.83 10.90 -6.02
CA TYR A 130 -3.92 9.77 -6.15
C TYR A 130 -4.62 8.59 -6.83
N PRO A 131 -4.17 8.14 -8.01
CA PRO A 131 -4.90 7.13 -8.77
C PRO A 131 -4.72 5.73 -8.18
N MET A 132 -5.85 5.04 -8.04
CA MET A 132 -5.93 3.63 -7.64
C MET A 132 -6.82 2.89 -8.63
N HIS A 133 -6.33 1.76 -9.15
CA HIS A 133 -7.01 1.00 -10.19
C HIS A 133 -7.20 -0.45 -9.77
N TRP A 134 -8.34 -1.08 -10.18
CA TRP A 134 -8.61 -2.51 -10.05
C TRP A 134 -9.00 -3.09 -11.40
N GLN A 135 -8.58 -4.34 -11.65
CA GLN A 135 -8.89 -5.07 -12.87
C GLN A 135 -8.88 -6.57 -12.62
N TRP A 136 -9.71 -7.29 -13.35
CA TRP A 136 -9.71 -8.73 -13.42
C TRP A 136 -8.61 -9.27 -14.32
N PHE A 137 -7.99 -10.35 -13.89
CA PHE A 137 -6.94 -11.07 -14.60
C PHE A 137 -7.29 -12.54 -14.73
N TYR A 138 -6.92 -13.15 -15.85
CA TYR A 138 -6.94 -14.57 -16.10
C TYR A 138 -5.63 -14.98 -16.79
N LYS A 139 -5.04 -16.12 -16.40
CA LYS A 139 -3.72 -16.55 -16.89
C LYS A 139 -2.66 -15.42 -16.81
N HIS A 140 -2.68 -14.67 -15.71
CA HIS A 140 -1.80 -13.52 -15.47
C HIS A 140 -1.90 -12.34 -16.45
N LYS A 141 -2.94 -12.31 -17.30
CA LYS A 141 -3.23 -11.21 -18.22
C LYS A 141 -4.52 -10.50 -17.81
N PRO A 142 -4.60 -9.18 -17.96
CA PRO A 142 -5.85 -8.47 -17.69
C PRO A 142 -6.93 -8.91 -18.69
N LEU A 143 -8.18 -8.90 -18.25
CA LEU A 143 -9.30 -9.07 -19.16
C LEU A 143 -9.44 -7.81 -20.04
N ASN A 144 -10.05 -8.00 -21.21
CA ASN A 144 -10.37 -6.88 -22.11
C ASN A 144 -11.60 -6.11 -21.60
N LEU A 145 -11.45 -5.50 -20.44
CA LEU A 145 -12.43 -4.68 -19.74
C LEU A 145 -11.77 -3.38 -19.27
N ASN A 146 -12.56 -2.33 -19.14
CA ASN A 146 -12.06 -1.11 -18.51
C ASN A 146 -11.78 -1.36 -17.03
N PRO A 147 -10.60 -1.00 -16.52
CA PRO A 147 -10.31 -1.08 -15.09
C PRO A 147 -11.21 -0.12 -14.32
N TYR A 148 -11.62 -0.54 -13.12
CA TYR A 148 -12.23 0.37 -12.16
C TYR A 148 -11.15 1.33 -11.64
N LYS A 149 -11.43 2.63 -11.64
CA LYS A 149 -10.47 3.69 -11.29
C LYS A 149 -11.06 4.63 -10.26
N VAL A 150 -10.28 4.94 -9.26
CA VAL A 150 -10.60 5.94 -8.22
C VAL A 150 -9.44 6.91 -8.10
N ALA A 151 -9.73 8.18 -7.88
CA ALA A 151 -8.78 9.20 -7.51
C ALA A 151 -8.95 9.50 -6.01
N LEU A 152 -7.95 9.14 -5.21
CA LEU A 152 -8.00 9.26 -3.75
C LEU A 152 -7.47 10.62 -3.30
N ASN A 153 -8.18 11.23 -2.36
CA ASN A 153 -7.78 12.45 -1.68
C ASN A 153 -7.46 12.17 -0.20
N SER A 154 -6.81 13.11 0.45
CA SER A 154 -6.55 13.04 1.88
C SER A 154 -7.86 12.98 2.67
N GLY A 155 -7.99 11.97 3.52
CA GLY A 155 -9.20 11.66 4.30
C GLY A 155 -10.10 10.60 3.68
N ASP A 156 -9.88 10.22 2.42
CA ASP A 156 -10.65 9.13 1.81
C ASP A 156 -10.31 7.78 2.46
N VAL A 157 -11.35 6.99 2.70
CA VAL A 157 -11.23 5.62 3.19
C VAL A 157 -11.78 4.66 2.15
N TYR A 158 -11.08 3.58 1.88
CA TYR A 158 -11.61 2.47 1.08
C TYR A 158 -11.38 1.13 1.74
N ILE A 159 -12.24 0.19 1.43
CA ILE A 159 -12.20 -1.17 1.97
C ILE A 159 -12.08 -2.13 0.79
N MET A 160 -11.13 -3.06 0.87
CA MET A 160 -10.99 -4.16 -0.07
C MET A 160 -11.40 -5.47 0.58
N SER A 161 -12.32 -6.19 -0.06
CA SER A 161 -12.61 -7.58 0.25
C SER A 161 -11.45 -8.50 -0.14
N GLU A 162 -11.53 -9.78 0.21
CA GLU A 162 -10.53 -10.79 -0.18
C GLU A 162 -10.31 -10.84 -1.70
N GLU A 163 -11.37 -10.71 -2.50
CA GLU A 163 -11.25 -10.67 -3.96
C GLU A 163 -10.57 -9.37 -4.43
N ALA A 164 -10.97 -8.21 -3.92
CA ALA A 164 -10.40 -6.91 -4.30
C ALA A 164 -8.93 -6.76 -3.87
N VAL A 165 -8.54 -7.36 -2.75
CA VAL A 165 -7.13 -7.47 -2.31
C VAL A 165 -6.34 -8.36 -3.27
N GLY A 166 -6.99 -9.30 -3.94
CA GLY A 166 -6.33 -10.23 -4.85
C GLY A 166 -5.52 -11.29 -4.12
N GLN A 167 -6.05 -11.85 -3.04
CA GLN A 167 -5.38 -12.84 -2.22
C GLN A 167 -4.87 -14.04 -3.05
N ARG A 168 -5.62 -14.45 -4.09
CA ARG A 168 -5.29 -15.57 -4.97
C ARG A 168 -4.63 -15.17 -6.29
N TRP A 169 -4.09 -13.95 -6.41
CA TRP A 169 -3.60 -13.38 -7.67
C TRP A 169 -2.49 -14.18 -8.37
N LYS A 170 -1.82 -15.09 -7.64
CA LYS A 170 -0.80 -16.00 -8.19
C LYS A 170 -1.38 -17.22 -8.92
N ASN A 171 -2.68 -17.51 -8.75
CA ASN A 171 -3.34 -18.59 -9.44
C ASN A 171 -3.62 -18.22 -10.90
N SER A 172 -3.01 -18.94 -11.82
CA SER A 172 -3.21 -18.70 -13.26
C SER A 172 -4.48 -19.31 -13.83
N SER A 173 -5.06 -20.33 -13.15
CA SER A 173 -6.25 -21.06 -13.58
C SER A 173 -7.57 -20.40 -13.15
N GLU A 174 -7.50 -19.31 -12.38
CA GLU A 174 -8.66 -18.62 -11.84
C GLU A 174 -8.73 -17.18 -12.34
N TYR A 175 -9.94 -16.64 -12.33
CA TYR A 175 -10.11 -15.17 -12.40
C TYR A 175 -9.72 -14.57 -11.07
N THR A 176 -8.79 -13.63 -11.09
CA THR A 176 -8.31 -12.96 -9.89
C THR A 176 -8.31 -11.46 -10.09
N MET A 177 -8.64 -10.71 -9.06
CA MET A 177 -8.51 -9.26 -9.10
C MET A 177 -7.08 -8.85 -8.76
N ARG A 178 -6.59 -7.81 -9.42
CA ARG A 178 -5.35 -7.11 -9.08
C ARG A 178 -5.60 -5.63 -9.00
N HIS A 179 -4.78 -4.96 -8.23
CA HIS A 179 -4.81 -3.52 -8.11
C HIS A 179 -3.43 -2.90 -8.42
N SER A 180 -3.46 -1.63 -8.76
CA SER A 180 -2.27 -0.81 -9.01
C SER A 180 -2.54 0.62 -8.59
N ALA A 181 -1.49 1.37 -8.28
CA ALA A 181 -1.64 2.75 -7.83
C ALA A 181 -0.48 3.64 -8.30
N GLY A 182 -0.75 4.93 -8.39
CA GLY A 182 0.26 5.96 -8.62
C GLY A 182 0.46 6.33 -10.09
N ASP A 183 1.70 6.63 -10.47
CA ASP A 183 2.04 7.12 -11.80
C ASP A 183 1.64 6.16 -12.91
N VAL A 184 1.34 6.70 -14.10
CA VAL A 184 0.93 5.94 -15.29
C VAL A 184 1.86 4.79 -15.62
N SER A 185 3.17 4.93 -15.32
CA SER A 185 4.14 3.84 -15.52
C SER A 185 3.84 2.58 -14.69
N PHE A 186 3.09 2.69 -13.59
CA PHE A 186 2.65 1.58 -12.73
C PHE A 186 1.24 1.10 -13.06
N THR A 187 0.35 1.99 -13.51
CA THR A 187 -1.06 1.69 -13.72
C THR A 187 -1.40 1.31 -15.15
N LYS A 188 -0.51 1.56 -16.12
CA LYS A 188 -0.69 1.11 -17.50
C LYS A 188 -0.54 -0.40 -17.66
N TYR A 189 -1.15 -0.96 -18.69
CA TYR A 189 -0.90 -2.33 -19.09
C TYR A 189 0.46 -2.46 -19.80
N LYS A 190 1.05 -3.63 -19.69
CA LYS A 190 2.23 -3.98 -20.48
C LYS A 190 1.83 -4.13 -21.95
N LYS A 191 2.78 -3.86 -22.85
CA LYS A 191 2.53 -3.95 -24.30
C LYS A 191 2.04 -5.35 -24.72
N GLU A 192 2.68 -6.39 -24.21
CA GLU A 192 2.32 -7.78 -24.47
C GLU A 192 0.90 -8.17 -23.97
N TRP A 193 0.33 -7.42 -23.04
CA TRP A 193 -1.05 -7.63 -22.59
C TRP A 193 -2.05 -7.01 -23.54
N ILE A 194 -1.71 -5.84 -24.12
CA ILE A 194 -2.59 -5.14 -25.07
C ILE A 194 -2.68 -5.92 -26.39
N GLU A 195 -1.55 -6.44 -26.88
CA GLU A 195 -1.49 -7.26 -28.08
C GLU A 195 -2.37 -8.52 -27.99
N HIS A 196 -2.62 -9.01 -26.78
CA HIS A 196 -3.52 -10.13 -26.54
C HIS A 196 -5.01 -9.78 -26.75
N PHE A 197 -5.40 -8.52 -26.67
CA PHE A 197 -6.79 -8.10 -26.88
C PHE A 197 -7.17 -7.99 -28.36
N THR A 198 -6.18 -7.94 -29.25
CA THR A 198 -6.36 -7.74 -30.70
C THR A 198 -6.28 -9.02 -31.51
N ASN A 199 -5.96 -10.14 -30.87
CA ASN A 199 -5.94 -11.49 -31.43
C ASN A 199 -7.08 -12.35 -30.84
#